data_37205b338f76e722a049567e586dd4e2
#
_entry.id   37205b338f76e722a049567e586dd4e2
#
_cell.length_a   1.000
_cell.length_b   1.000
_cell.length_c   1.000
_cell.angle_alpha   90.00
_cell.angle_beta   90.00
_cell.angle_gamma   90.00
#
_symmetry.space_group_name_H-M   'P 1'
#
loop_
_entity.id
_entity.type
_entity.pdbx_description
1 polymer ?
#
loop_
_entity_poly.entity_id
_entity_poly.type
_entity_poly.pdbx_seq_one_letter_code
_entity_poly.pdbx_strand_id
1 'polypeptide(L)'
;MKRLNKLESGGALMRKKHLVLCAIVISLIGIAVYFNIQNKHTFTLANADGITKSEQVQSLFGTVKVRGDCDTDVVFTDVETGEEYVIGYITHGVSETIKLEKGKWYTVKGGGNLVLSPVNVRIE
;
A
#
# COMPACT_ATOMS: atom_id res chain seq x y z
N MET A 1 -28.70 7.45 -48.76
CA MET A 1 -27.27 7.88 -48.68
C MET A 1 -27.01 8.78 -47.48
N LYS A 2 -27.70 9.93 -47.44
CA LYS A 2 -27.51 10.85 -46.29
C LYS A 2 -27.86 10.27 -44.92
N ARG A 3 -28.87 9.40 -44.85
CA ARG A 3 -29.26 8.69 -43.62
C ARG A 3 -28.16 7.75 -43.12
N LEU A 4 -27.52 7.03 -44.03
CA LEU A 4 -26.43 6.09 -43.68
C LEU A 4 -25.23 6.85 -43.12
N ASN A 5 -24.86 7.97 -43.73
CA ASN A 5 -23.77 8.80 -43.24
C ASN A 5 -24.07 9.39 -41.83
N LYS A 6 -25.33 9.78 -41.60
CA LYS A 6 -25.78 10.27 -40.30
C LYS A 6 -25.72 9.19 -39.23
N LEU A 7 -26.14 7.97 -39.56
CA LEU A 7 -26.09 6.83 -38.65
C LEU A 7 -24.64 6.43 -38.32
N GLU A 8 -23.77 6.45 -39.31
CA GLU A 8 -22.33 6.19 -39.09
C GLU A 8 -21.70 7.22 -38.17
N SER A 9 -21.97 8.50 -38.36
CA SER A 9 -21.49 9.55 -37.48
C SER A 9 -22.02 9.39 -36.05
N GLY A 10 -23.31 9.07 -35.91
CA GLY A 10 -23.91 8.83 -34.60
C GLY A 10 -23.31 7.62 -33.92
N GLY A 11 -23.04 6.55 -34.65
CA GLY A 11 -22.42 5.34 -34.14
C GLY A 11 -20.99 5.59 -33.68
N ALA A 12 -20.21 6.36 -34.41
CA ALA A 12 -18.83 6.71 -34.04
C ALA A 12 -18.79 7.57 -32.76
N LEU A 13 -19.70 8.52 -32.63
CA LEU A 13 -19.81 9.35 -31.41
C LEU A 13 -20.21 8.50 -30.20
N MET A 14 -21.15 7.57 -30.37
CA MET A 14 -21.55 6.65 -29.30
C MET A 14 -20.40 5.76 -28.85
N ARG A 15 -19.61 5.24 -29.79
CA ARG A 15 -18.43 4.44 -29.47
C ARG A 15 -17.43 5.21 -28.63
N LYS A 16 -17.16 6.47 -28.96
CA LYS A 16 -16.26 7.32 -28.18
C LYS A 16 -16.79 7.53 -26.77
N LYS A 17 -18.07 7.79 -26.61
CA LYS A 17 -18.70 7.93 -25.29
C LYS A 17 -18.61 6.65 -24.48
N HIS A 18 -18.84 5.51 -25.09
CA HIS A 18 -18.69 4.20 -24.42
C HIS A 18 -17.26 3.93 -23.99
N LEU A 19 -16.27 4.26 -24.81
CA LEU A 19 -14.86 4.10 -24.47
C LEU A 19 -14.47 4.96 -23.27
N VAL A 20 -14.92 6.21 -23.23
CA VAL A 20 -14.68 7.13 -22.11
C VAL A 20 -15.35 6.59 -20.84
N LEU A 21 -16.60 6.17 -20.93
CA LEU A 21 -17.32 5.55 -19.81
C LEU A 21 -16.61 4.30 -19.28
N CYS A 22 -16.16 3.42 -20.17
CA CYS A 22 -15.42 2.22 -19.79
C CYS A 22 -14.11 2.58 -19.07
N ALA A 23 -13.38 3.57 -19.57
CA ALA A 23 -12.15 4.04 -18.93
C ALA A 23 -12.40 4.58 -17.53
N ILE A 24 -13.47 5.36 -17.35
CA ILE A 24 -13.86 5.89 -16.03
C ILE A 24 -14.23 4.76 -15.08
N VAL A 25 -15.04 3.81 -15.53
CA VAL A 25 -15.46 2.66 -14.72
C VAL A 25 -14.26 1.80 -14.30
N ILE A 26 -13.36 1.50 -15.22
CA ILE A 26 -12.13 0.74 -14.94
C ILE A 26 -11.26 1.48 -13.92
N SER A 27 -11.12 2.80 -14.06
CA SER A 27 -10.36 3.63 -13.12
C SER A 27 -10.98 3.61 -11.72
N LEU A 28 -12.31 3.71 -11.62
CA LEU A 28 -13.02 3.65 -10.34
C LEU A 28 -12.87 2.28 -9.68
N ILE A 29 -12.96 1.20 -10.45
CA ILE A 29 -12.74 -0.17 -9.95
C ILE A 29 -11.31 -0.32 -9.44
N GLY A 30 -10.33 0.16 -10.20
CA GLY A 30 -8.92 0.14 -9.81
C GLY A 30 -8.67 0.86 -8.49
N ILE A 31 -9.25 2.05 -8.33
CA ILE A 31 -9.16 2.83 -7.09
C ILE A 31 -9.82 2.07 -5.93
N ALA A 32 -11.01 1.51 -6.14
CA ALA A 32 -11.72 0.74 -5.12
C ALA A 32 -10.92 -0.49 -4.67
N VAL A 33 -10.33 -1.22 -5.63
CA VAL A 33 -9.47 -2.37 -5.33
C VAL A 33 -8.23 -1.94 -4.56
N TYR A 34 -7.60 -0.86 -4.95
CA TYR A 34 -6.43 -0.33 -4.26
C TYR A 34 -6.75 0.01 -2.79
N PHE A 35 -7.84 0.74 -2.54
CA PHE A 35 -8.26 1.06 -1.18
C PHE A 35 -8.63 -0.17 -0.37
N ASN A 36 -9.28 -1.16 -1.01
CA ASN A 36 -9.62 -2.41 -0.35
C ASN A 36 -8.36 -3.19 0.08
N ILE A 37 -7.35 -3.26 -0.77
CA ILE A 37 -6.06 -3.88 -0.45
C ILE A 37 -5.39 -3.13 0.69
N GLN A 38 -5.33 -1.81 0.63
CA GLN A 38 -4.76 -0.99 1.70
C GLN A 38 -5.47 -1.23 3.03
N ASN A 39 -6.80 -1.24 3.04
CA ASN A 39 -7.58 -1.46 4.26
C ASN A 39 -7.43 -2.87 4.82
N LYS A 40 -7.42 -3.90 3.96
CA LYS A 40 -7.27 -5.30 4.38
C LYS A 40 -5.87 -5.63 4.87
N HIS A 41 -4.86 -4.96 4.35
CA HIS A 41 -3.46 -5.22 4.66
C HIS A 41 -2.81 -4.09 5.46
N THR A 42 -3.61 -3.35 6.22
CA THR A 42 -3.14 -2.35 7.16
C THR A 42 -3.14 -2.96 8.55
N PHE A 43 -1.98 -2.98 9.20
CA PHE A 43 -1.82 -3.57 10.53
C PHE A 43 -1.21 -2.55 11.49
N THR A 44 -1.71 -2.59 12.73
CA THR A 44 -1.13 -1.84 13.83
C THR A 44 -0.34 -2.79 14.72
N LEU A 45 0.97 -2.60 14.78
CA LEU A 45 1.83 -3.40 15.64
C LEU A 45 1.77 -2.87 17.06
N ALA A 46 1.69 -3.81 18.02
CA ALA A 46 1.51 -3.49 19.43
C ALA A 46 2.63 -2.63 20.00
N ASN A 47 2.29 -1.83 20.99
CA ASN A 47 3.22 -1.00 21.72
C ASN A 47 4.29 -1.86 22.43
N ALA A 48 5.56 -1.61 22.08
CA ALA A 48 6.71 -2.26 22.69
C ALA A 48 7.87 -1.25 22.69
N ASP A 49 8.02 -0.53 23.77
CA ASP A 49 8.95 0.61 23.88
C ASP A 49 10.40 0.22 23.57
N GLY A 50 10.85 0.54 22.35
CA GLY A 50 12.22 0.29 21.90
C GLY A 50 12.59 -1.17 21.70
N ILE A 51 11.65 -2.11 21.91
CA ILE A 51 11.86 -3.54 21.77
C ILE A 51 11.43 -3.97 20.35
N THR A 52 12.07 -5.00 19.80
CA THR A 52 11.65 -5.61 18.55
C THR A 52 10.26 -6.22 18.72
N LYS A 53 9.34 -5.87 17.83
CA LYS A 53 7.99 -6.38 17.87
C LYS A 53 7.98 -7.87 17.50
N SER A 54 7.05 -8.62 18.08
CA SER A 54 6.95 -10.07 17.89
C SER A 54 6.46 -10.44 16.50
N GLU A 55 5.68 -9.57 15.88
CA GLU A 55 5.13 -9.78 14.55
C GLU A 55 6.17 -9.50 13.47
N GLN A 56 6.14 -10.33 12.42
CA GLN A 56 6.94 -10.11 11.23
C GLN A 56 6.05 -9.61 10.10
N VAL A 57 6.58 -8.74 9.27
CA VAL A 57 5.84 -8.12 8.17
C VAL A 57 6.47 -8.44 6.83
N GLN A 58 5.63 -8.53 5.80
CA GLN A 58 6.04 -8.79 4.42
C GLN A 58 5.37 -7.75 3.52
N SER A 59 6.17 -7.07 2.72
CA SER A 59 5.65 -6.11 1.75
C SER A 59 4.86 -6.82 0.65
N LEU A 60 3.71 -6.28 0.27
CA LEU A 60 2.92 -6.80 -0.86
C LEU A 60 3.46 -6.31 -2.20
N PHE A 61 3.95 -5.08 -2.27
CA PHE A 61 4.34 -4.44 -3.54
C PHE A 61 5.78 -3.92 -3.55
N GLY A 62 6.57 -4.26 -2.56
CA GLY A 62 7.94 -3.79 -2.45
C GLY A 62 8.10 -2.45 -1.74
N THR A 63 7.01 -1.84 -1.31
CA THR A 63 7.02 -0.62 -0.51
C THR A 63 6.04 -0.73 0.63
N VAL A 64 6.36 -0.11 1.76
CA VAL A 64 5.52 -0.10 2.96
C VAL A 64 5.44 1.32 3.49
N LYS A 65 4.23 1.77 3.75
CA LYS A 65 3.96 3.04 4.39
C LYS A 65 3.87 2.81 5.88
N VAL A 66 4.61 3.58 6.65
CA VAL A 66 4.72 3.46 8.11
C VAL A 66 4.27 4.75 8.77
N ARG A 67 3.39 4.63 9.74
CA ARG A 67 2.92 5.74 10.55
C ARG A 67 2.98 5.34 12.02
N GLY A 68 3.50 6.22 12.87
CA GLY A 68 3.59 5.99 14.32
C GLY A 68 2.67 6.89 15.13
N ASP A 69 2.36 6.47 16.34
CA ASP A 69 1.61 7.26 17.31
C ASP A 69 2.49 8.00 18.31
N CYS A 70 3.81 7.85 18.18
CA CYS A 70 4.79 8.59 18.96
C CYS A 70 6.05 8.84 18.14
N ASP A 71 6.90 9.73 18.59
CA ASP A 71 8.18 10.00 17.94
C ASP A 71 9.14 8.85 18.24
N THR A 72 9.64 8.20 17.21
CA THR A 72 10.52 7.02 17.37
C THR A 72 11.35 6.75 16.11
N ASP A 73 12.47 6.09 16.29
CA ASP A 73 13.22 5.49 15.20
C ASP A 73 12.60 4.15 14.84
N VAL A 74 12.51 3.85 13.54
CA VAL A 74 11.96 2.58 13.06
C VAL A 74 12.98 1.87 12.21
N VAL A 75 13.23 0.59 12.54
CA VAL A 75 14.18 -0.27 11.85
C VAL A 75 13.50 -1.57 11.46
N PHE A 76 13.65 -1.95 10.18
CA PHE A 76 13.21 -3.24 9.65
C PHE A 76 14.43 -4.13 9.49
N THR A 77 14.37 -5.34 10.00
CA THR A 77 15.46 -6.31 9.89
C THR A 77 15.00 -7.54 9.10
N ASP A 78 15.72 -7.87 8.02
CA ASP A 78 15.46 -9.08 7.24
C ASP A 78 15.69 -10.30 8.13
N VAL A 79 14.68 -11.15 8.25
CA VAL A 79 14.72 -12.34 9.12
C VAL A 79 15.77 -13.36 8.65
N GLU A 80 16.00 -13.46 7.34
CA GLU A 80 16.93 -14.42 6.77
C GLU A 80 18.38 -13.95 6.81
N THR A 81 18.62 -12.68 6.45
CA THR A 81 19.98 -12.14 6.28
C THR A 81 20.45 -11.32 7.46
N GLY A 82 19.54 -10.81 8.29
CA GLY A 82 19.86 -9.86 9.34
C GLY A 82 20.15 -8.45 8.86
N GLU A 83 19.96 -8.18 7.56
CA GLU A 83 20.17 -6.86 6.98
C GLU A 83 19.14 -5.87 7.51
N GLU A 84 19.60 -4.70 7.92
CA GLU A 84 18.74 -3.66 8.50
C GLU A 84 18.39 -2.59 7.48
N TYR A 85 17.10 -2.21 7.47
CA TYR A 85 16.56 -1.12 6.67
C TYR A 85 16.01 -0.07 7.60
N VAL A 86 16.66 1.09 7.66
CA VAL A 86 16.32 2.13 8.62
C VAL A 86 15.50 3.21 7.93
N ILE A 87 14.29 3.47 8.45
CA ILE A 87 13.52 4.64 8.04
C ILE A 87 14.11 5.90 8.70
N GLY A 88 14.64 5.74 9.89
CA GLY A 88 15.07 6.84 10.73
C GLY A 88 13.96 7.31 11.65
N TYR A 89 14.02 8.56 12.03
CA TYR A 89 13.10 9.13 13.02
C TYR A 89 11.76 9.49 12.38
N ILE A 90 10.68 8.91 12.91
CA ILE A 90 9.31 9.21 12.51
C ILE A 90 8.66 10.07 13.58
N THR A 91 8.05 11.20 13.15
CA THR A 91 7.29 12.07 14.03
C THR A 91 5.84 11.59 14.15
N HIS A 92 5.25 11.75 15.31
CA HIS A 92 3.83 11.42 15.55
C HIS A 92 2.91 11.92 14.44
N GLY A 93 2.13 11.02 13.87
CA GLY A 93 1.15 11.35 12.84
C GLY A 93 1.71 11.55 11.43
N VAL A 94 3.03 11.50 11.26
CA VAL A 94 3.67 11.60 9.94
C VAL A 94 3.90 10.21 9.38
N SER A 95 3.64 10.06 8.08
CA SER A 95 3.84 8.79 7.37
C SER A 95 5.12 8.84 6.55
N GLU A 96 5.88 7.76 6.62
CA GLU A 96 7.08 7.54 5.81
C GLU A 96 6.92 6.27 4.98
N THR A 97 7.59 6.20 3.85
CA THR A 97 7.57 5.03 2.98
C THR A 97 8.96 4.43 2.89
N ILE A 98 9.04 3.12 3.05
CA ILE A 98 10.29 2.38 2.92
C ILE A 98 10.16 1.32 1.82
N LYS A 99 11.26 1.07 1.10
CA LYS A 99 11.36 -0.02 0.14
C LYS A 99 11.83 -1.28 0.84
N LEU A 100 11.04 -2.35 0.72
CA LEU A 100 11.37 -3.68 1.22
C LEU A 100 11.22 -4.68 0.09
N GLU A 101 12.07 -5.70 0.04
CA GLU A 101 11.97 -6.73 -0.99
C GLU A 101 10.69 -7.54 -0.84
N LYS A 102 10.00 -7.77 -1.96
CA LYS A 102 8.79 -8.60 -1.99
C LYS A 102 9.09 -10.01 -1.53
N GLY A 103 8.17 -10.60 -0.79
CA GLY A 103 8.25 -11.98 -0.37
C GLY A 103 9.17 -12.24 0.81
N LYS A 104 9.92 -11.26 1.26
CA LYS A 104 10.78 -11.38 2.44
C LYS A 104 10.07 -10.91 3.69
N TRP A 105 10.37 -11.56 4.80
CA TRP A 105 9.83 -11.22 6.11
C TRP A 105 10.82 -10.38 6.89
N TYR A 106 10.28 -9.38 7.59
CA TYR A 106 11.09 -8.44 8.37
C TYR A 106 10.54 -8.31 9.77
N THR A 107 11.43 -8.24 10.76
CA THR A 107 11.05 -7.79 12.10
C THR A 107 11.07 -6.27 12.13
N VAL A 108 10.27 -5.69 13.03
CA VAL A 108 10.15 -4.24 13.17
C VAL A 108 10.56 -3.83 14.58
N LYS A 109 11.43 -2.85 14.66
CA LYS A 109 11.84 -2.23 15.93
C LYS A 109 11.42 -0.76 15.94
N GLY A 110 10.76 -0.35 17.00
CA GLY A 110 10.32 1.03 17.17
C GLY A 110 9.42 1.18 18.38
N GLY A 111 9.28 2.40 18.88
CA GLY A 111 8.40 2.70 19.99
C GLY A 111 6.96 2.94 19.59
N GLY A 112 6.04 2.77 20.52
CA GLY A 112 4.62 3.01 20.32
C GLY A 112 3.94 2.04 19.38
N ASN A 113 2.77 2.40 18.91
CA ASN A 113 2.02 1.64 17.92
C ASN A 113 2.42 2.09 16.51
N LEU A 114 2.76 1.14 15.65
CA LEU A 114 3.15 1.40 14.27
C LEU A 114 2.10 0.85 13.32
N VAL A 115 1.58 1.69 12.44
CA VAL A 115 0.62 1.31 11.42
C VAL A 115 1.36 1.11 10.11
N LEU A 116 1.29 -0.09 9.56
CA LEU A 116 2.00 -0.50 8.34
C LEU A 116 1.01 -0.91 7.26
N SER A 117 1.22 -0.46 6.04
CA SER A 117 0.38 -0.85 4.89
C SER A 117 1.10 -0.66 3.55
N PRO A 118 0.85 -1.48 2.52
CA PRO A 118 0.16 -2.77 2.60
C PRO A 118 1.15 -3.88 2.98
N VAL A 119 0.81 -4.69 3.96
CA VAL A 119 1.68 -5.77 4.45
C VAL A 119 0.89 -7.03 4.77
N ASN A 120 1.57 -8.18 4.68
CA ASN A 120 1.18 -9.41 5.35
C ASN A 120 1.88 -9.47 6.70
N VAL A 121 1.25 -10.08 7.68
CA VAL A 121 1.80 -10.19 9.05
C VAL A 121 1.77 -11.65 9.48
N ARG A 122 2.84 -12.08 10.15
CA ARG A 122 2.89 -13.38 10.81
C ARG A 122 3.55 -13.22 12.18
N ILE A 123 3.24 -14.14 13.08
CA ILE A 123 3.86 -14.24 14.41
C ILE A 123 4.68 -15.52 14.44
N GLU A 124 5.91 -15.42 14.89
CA GLU A 124 6.78 -16.58 15.14
C GLU A 124 7.12 -16.74 16.60
#